data_321d3301b361012fd4addd739759886c
#
_entry.id   321d3301b361012fd4addd739759886c
#
_cell.length_a   1.000
_cell.length_b   1.000
_cell.length_c   1.000
_cell.angle_alpha   90.00
_cell.angle_beta   90.00
_cell.angle_gamma   90.00
#
_symmetry.space_group_name_H-M   'P 1'
#
loop_
_entity.id
_entity.type
_entity.pdbx_description
1 polymer ?
#
loop_
_entity_poly.entity_id
_entity_poly.type
_entity_poly.pdbx_seq_one_letter_code
_entity_poly.pdbx_strand_id
1 'polypeptide(L)'
;TKSVYEMEAASIYQAASFFIAPDHVSFIKIVSDNGDLISKDEMQEAIHIAEDKIHDYIDDIKEIVQEEKVNANVKGSTDYKKDIERLSDAMCCSKVMKDQLSQLIKYCYLSDIDHRAVEREFYDRKMLPCSSKKEGKVCLDKFKNRLL
;
A
#
# COMPACT_ATOMS: atom_id res chain seq x y z
N THR A 1 -0.33 30.08 7.24
CA THR A 1 -0.30 28.76 6.56
C THR A 1 -1.63 28.59 5.83
N LYS A 2 -1.61 28.48 4.51
CA LYS A 2 -2.84 28.19 3.74
C LYS A 2 -3.15 26.71 3.99
N SER A 3 -4.31 26.42 4.56
CA SER A 3 -4.78 25.05 4.80
C SER A 3 -5.88 24.73 3.80
N VAL A 4 -5.86 23.52 3.25
CA VAL A 4 -6.93 22.98 2.41
C VAL A 4 -7.76 22.04 3.27
N TYR A 5 -9.08 22.27 3.31
CA TYR A 5 -10.02 21.41 4.00
C TYR A 5 -10.59 20.40 3.03
N GLU A 6 -10.69 19.16 3.50
CA GLU A 6 -11.25 18.07 2.73
C GLU A 6 -11.90 17.06 3.69
N MET A 7 -12.94 16.37 3.25
CA MET A 7 -13.75 15.52 4.13
C MET A 7 -13.77 14.03 3.71
N GLU A 8 -13.40 13.71 2.49
CA GLU A 8 -13.53 12.35 1.95
C GLU A 8 -12.23 11.55 1.98
N ALA A 9 -11.06 12.19 1.82
CA ALA A 9 -9.78 11.50 1.69
C ALA A 9 -9.44 10.64 2.91
N ALA A 10 -9.80 11.09 4.11
CA ALA A 10 -9.57 10.32 5.33
C ALA A 10 -10.28 8.96 5.29
N SER A 11 -11.54 8.93 4.88
CA SER A 11 -12.32 7.70 4.76
C SER A 11 -11.81 6.81 3.62
N ILE A 12 -11.47 7.40 2.48
CA ILE A 12 -10.90 6.69 1.33
C ILE A 12 -9.55 6.08 1.71
N TYR A 13 -8.67 6.86 2.36
CA TYR A 13 -7.38 6.38 2.82
C TYR A 13 -7.53 5.22 3.80
N GLN A 14 -8.43 5.34 4.76
CA GLN A 14 -8.70 4.29 5.73
C GLN A 14 -9.19 3.00 5.05
N ALA A 15 -10.10 3.11 4.10
CA ALA A 15 -10.57 1.96 3.32
C ALA A 15 -9.46 1.38 2.43
N ALA A 16 -8.70 2.21 1.74
CA ALA A 16 -7.62 1.80 0.85
C ALA A 16 -6.49 1.09 1.62
N SER A 17 -6.15 1.54 2.84
CA SER A 17 -5.08 0.96 3.64
C SER A 17 -5.29 -0.50 4.05
N PHE A 18 -6.51 -1.04 3.90
CA PHE A 18 -6.76 -2.48 4.06
C PHE A 18 -6.28 -3.30 2.86
N PHE A 19 -6.09 -2.68 1.70
CA PHE A 19 -5.83 -3.37 0.43
C PHE A 19 -4.53 -2.94 -0.23
N ILE A 20 -4.09 -1.71 0.00
CA ILE A 20 -2.91 -1.09 -0.62
C ILE A 20 -1.99 -0.50 0.45
N ALA A 21 -0.69 -0.54 0.21
CA ALA A 21 0.27 0.13 1.09
C ALA A 21 0.06 1.66 1.06
N PRO A 22 0.25 2.36 2.19
CA PRO A 22 -0.01 3.80 2.28
C PRO A 22 0.75 4.66 1.27
N ASP A 23 1.96 4.27 0.92
CA ASP A 23 2.85 4.91 -0.06
C ASP A 23 2.37 4.76 -1.52
N HIS A 24 1.40 3.87 -1.76
CA HIS A 24 0.76 3.70 -3.06
C HIS A 24 -0.57 4.46 -3.19
N VAL A 25 -0.91 5.30 -2.21
CA VAL A 25 -2.14 6.10 -2.22
C VAL A 25 -1.78 7.57 -2.36
N SER A 26 -2.24 8.17 -3.43
CA SER A 26 -2.08 9.62 -3.67
C SER A 26 -3.44 10.28 -3.80
N PHE A 27 -3.54 11.51 -3.31
CA PHE A 27 -4.74 12.32 -3.43
C PHE A 27 -4.43 13.58 -4.21
N ILE A 28 -5.18 13.79 -5.28
CA ILE A 28 -5.15 15.03 -6.04
C ILE A 28 -6.40 15.83 -5.69
N LYS A 29 -6.22 17.06 -5.30
CA LYS A 29 -7.32 17.96 -4.95
C LYS A 29 -7.23 19.23 -5.78
N ILE A 30 -8.35 19.60 -6.39
CA ILE A 30 -8.54 20.89 -7.05
C ILE A 30 -9.25 21.78 -6.05
N VAL A 31 -8.63 22.91 -5.70
CA VAL A 31 -9.26 23.89 -4.84
C VAL A 31 -10.30 24.63 -5.67
N SER A 32 -11.56 24.37 -5.41
CA SER A 32 -12.68 24.94 -6.14
C SER A 32 -13.14 26.29 -5.59
N ASP A 33 -12.98 26.48 -4.29
CA ASP A 33 -13.47 27.69 -3.63
C ASP A 33 -12.58 28.08 -2.42
N ASN A 34 -12.84 29.25 -1.87
CA ASN A 34 -12.22 29.73 -0.64
C ASN A 34 -13.23 29.78 0.53
N GLY A 35 -14.27 28.95 0.48
CA GLY A 35 -15.38 28.93 1.42
C GLY A 35 -16.64 29.63 0.90
N ASP A 36 -16.62 30.13 -0.32
CA ASP A 36 -17.75 30.77 -1.00
C ASP A 36 -18.43 29.76 -1.96
N LEU A 37 -19.71 29.99 -2.24
CA LEU A 37 -20.42 29.20 -3.25
C LEU A 37 -19.90 29.56 -4.64
N ILE A 38 -19.40 28.57 -5.36
CA ILE A 38 -18.99 28.72 -6.76
C ILE A 38 -20.06 28.17 -7.71
N SER A 39 -20.11 28.75 -8.90
CA SER A 39 -20.96 28.26 -9.97
C SER A 39 -20.39 26.96 -10.60
N LYS A 40 -21.26 26.24 -11.31
CA LYS A 40 -20.83 25.05 -12.05
C LYS A 40 -19.78 25.38 -13.12
N ASP A 41 -19.90 26.55 -13.74
CA ASP A 41 -19.00 26.98 -14.82
C ASP A 41 -17.60 27.30 -14.25
N GLU A 42 -17.52 27.98 -13.10
CA GLU A 42 -16.27 28.24 -12.40
C GLU A 42 -15.58 26.94 -11.95
N MET A 43 -16.37 25.94 -11.51
CA MET A 43 -15.84 24.62 -11.16
C MET A 43 -15.27 23.90 -12.39
N GLN A 44 -15.96 23.94 -13.52
CA GLN A 44 -15.49 23.36 -14.77
C GLN A 44 -14.20 24.01 -15.26
N GLU A 45 -14.11 25.33 -15.17
CA GLU A 45 -12.91 26.09 -15.51
C GLU A 45 -11.73 25.69 -14.61
N ALA A 46 -11.93 25.59 -13.30
CA ALA A 46 -10.88 25.14 -12.35
C ALA A 46 -10.38 23.73 -12.69
N ILE A 47 -11.27 22.83 -13.08
CA ILE A 47 -10.91 21.47 -13.51
C ILE A 47 -10.08 21.53 -14.79
N HIS A 48 -10.52 22.30 -15.78
CA HIS A 48 -9.83 22.42 -17.06
C HIS A 48 -8.42 23.00 -16.91
N ILE A 49 -8.25 24.02 -16.06
CA ILE A 49 -6.92 24.59 -15.76
C ILE A 49 -5.99 23.58 -15.07
N ALA A 50 -6.56 22.66 -14.28
CA ALA A 50 -5.80 21.63 -13.55
C ALA A 50 -5.49 20.39 -14.40
N GLU A 51 -6.16 20.19 -15.53
CA GLU A 51 -6.13 18.96 -16.33
C GLU A 51 -4.71 18.59 -16.78
N ASP A 52 -3.97 19.52 -17.34
CA ASP A 52 -2.60 19.29 -17.80
C ASP A 52 -1.68 18.86 -16.64
N LYS A 53 -1.79 19.53 -15.49
CA LYS A 53 -1.00 19.19 -14.29
C LYS A 53 -1.34 17.83 -13.71
N ILE A 54 -2.60 17.40 -13.83
CA ILE A 54 -3.04 16.07 -13.40
C ILE A 54 -2.47 15.01 -14.34
N HIS A 55 -2.47 15.26 -15.63
CA HIS A 55 -1.88 14.36 -16.61
C HIS A 55 -0.37 14.21 -16.39
N ASP A 56 0.36 15.31 -16.25
CA ASP A 56 1.80 15.31 -15.96
C ASP A 56 2.09 14.47 -14.70
N TYR A 57 1.35 14.70 -13.61
CA TYR A 57 1.51 13.94 -12.37
C TYR A 57 1.23 12.44 -12.52
N ILE A 58 0.22 12.07 -13.31
CA ILE A 58 -0.10 10.67 -13.60
C ILE A 58 1.02 10.02 -14.41
N ASP A 59 1.60 10.74 -15.35
CA ASP A 59 2.67 10.22 -16.18
C ASP A 59 3.99 10.07 -15.38
N ASP A 60 4.31 11.03 -14.50
CA ASP A 60 5.42 10.89 -13.53
C ASP A 60 5.27 9.63 -12.64
N ILE A 61 4.06 9.38 -12.12
CA ILE A 61 3.79 8.16 -11.34
C ILE A 61 3.97 6.89 -12.18
N LYS A 62 3.53 6.91 -13.44
CA LYS A 62 3.72 5.75 -14.33
C LYS A 62 5.20 5.46 -14.58
N GLU A 63 6.03 6.49 -14.77
CA GLU A 63 7.48 6.34 -14.91
C GLU A 63 8.09 5.72 -13.66
N ILE A 64 7.79 6.26 -12.46
CA ILE A 64 8.27 5.74 -11.18
C ILE A 64 7.89 4.26 -11.01
N VAL A 65 6.63 3.91 -11.27
CA VAL A 65 6.14 2.52 -11.16
C VAL A 65 6.81 1.60 -12.18
N GLN A 66 7.16 2.10 -13.36
CA GLN A 66 7.90 1.31 -14.35
C GLN A 66 9.36 1.10 -13.95
N GLU A 67 10.03 2.13 -13.44
CA GLU A 67 11.39 2.03 -12.90
C GLU A 67 11.47 1.07 -11.71
N GLU A 68 10.51 1.11 -10.80
CA GLU A 68 10.41 0.17 -9.68
C GLU A 68 10.22 -1.27 -10.17
N LYS A 69 9.40 -1.50 -11.20
CA LYS A 69 9.25 -2.84 -11.80
C LYS A 69 10.53 -3.34 -12.44
N VAL A 70 11.29 -2.47 -13.10
CA VAL A 70 12.58 -2.82 -13.70
C VAL A 70 13.59 -3.12 -12.60
N ASN A 71 13.68 -2.28 -11.57
CA ASN A 71 14.57 -2.47 -10.43
C ASN A 71 14.23 -3.70 -9.59
N ALA A 72 12.94 -3.99 -9.38
CA ALA A 72 12.48 -5.21 -8.71
C ALA A 72 12.82 -6.47 -9.50
N ASN A 73 12.81 -6.42 -10.83
CA ASN A 73 13.24 -7.52 -11.68
C ASN A 73 14.77 -7.75 -11.62
N VAL A 74 15.57 -6.71 -11.33
CA VAL A 74 17.04 -6.82 -11.22
C VAL A 74 17.47 -7.28 -9.82
N LYS A 75 16.74 -6.95 -8.75
CA LYS A 75 17.08 -7.28 -7.36
C LYS A 75 16.41 -8.54 -6.80
N GLY A 76 16.21 -9.59 -7.59
CA GLY A 76 15.85 -10.90 -7.04
C GLY A 76 14.35 -11.20 -6.98
N SER A 77 13.65 -11.03 -8.10
CA SER A 77 12.20 -11.33 -8.21
C SER A 77 11.82 -12.80 -7.91
N THR A 78 12.79 -13.67 -7.70
CA THR A 78 12.58 -15.09 -7.40
C THR A 78 12.53 -15.38 -5.89
N ASP A 79 13.26 -14.61 -5.07
CA ASP A 79 13.39 -14.91 -3.64
C ASP A 79 12.16 -14.48 -2.83
N TYR A 80 11.61 -13.30 -3.08
CA TYR A 80 10.43 -12.86 -2.33
C TYR A 80 9.18 -13.72 -2.62
N LYS A 81 9.05 -14.28 -3.83
CA LYS A 81 7.93 -15.18 -4.16
C LYS A 81 7.98 -16.47 -3.33
N LYS A 82 9.18 -17.02 -3.15
CA LYS A 82 9.38 -18.20 -2.29
C LYS A 82 9.05 -17.90 -0.82
N ASP A 83 9.44 -16.74 -0.34
CA ASP A 83 9.10 -16.31 1.03
C ASP A 83 7.60 -16.12 1.20
N ILE A 84 6.90 -15.54 0.21
CA ILE A 84 5.44 -15.39 0.23
C ILE A 84 4.76 -16.76 0.26
N GLU A 85 5.15 -17.71 -0.56
CA GLU A 85 4.56 -19.05 -0.58
C GLU A 85 4.78 -19.75 0.77
N ARG A 86 6.01 -19.79 1.24
CA ARG A 86 6.38 -20.43 2.51
C ARG A 86 5.63 -19.83 3.70
N LEU A 87 5.59 -18.51 3.83
CA LEU A 87 4.86 -17.82 4.91
C LEU A 87 3.35 -17.96 4.77
N SER A 88 2.83 -17.94 3.53
CA SER A 88 1.41 -18.13 3.27
C SER A 88 0.94 -19.51 3.73
N ASP A 89 1.73 -20.56 3.50
CA ASP A 89 1.44 -21.91 3.94
C ASP A 89 1.56 -22.01 5.46
N ALA A 90 2.63 -21.46 6.05
CA ALA A 90 2.84 -21.47 7.49
C ALA A 90 1.75 -20.71 8.26
N MET A 91 1.16 -19.67 7.68
CA MET A 91 0.05 -18.89 8.26
C MET A 91 -1.34 -19.39 7.86
N CYS A 92 -1.46 -20.48 7.11
CA CYS A 92 -2.75 -20.99 6.59
C CYS A 92 -3.56 -19.88 5.88
N CYS A 93 -2.92 -19.06 5.04
CA CYS A 93 -3.50 -17.88 4.45
C CYS A 93 -4.70 -18.19 3.55
N SER A 94 -5.76 -17.39 3.67
CA SER A 94 -6.78 -17.27 2.62
C SER A 94 -6.21 -16.46 1.43
N LYS A 95 -6.92 -16.42 0.31
CA LYS A 95 -6.50 -15.61 -0.86
C LYS A 95 -6.23 -14.16 -0.48
N VAL A 96 -7.17 -13.53 0.24
CA VAL A 96 -7.03 -12.13 0.69
C VAL A 96 -5.84 -11.95 1.61
N MET A 97 -5.60 -12.86 2.54
CA MET A 97 -4.44 -12.82 3.43
C MET A 97 -3.13 -13.00 2.66
N LYS A 98 -3.12 -13.87 1.65
CA LYS A 98 -1.95 -14.07 0.78
C LYS A 98 -1.63 -12.81 -0.02
N ASP A 99 -2.65 -12.10 -0.50
CA ASP A 99 -2.47 -10.83 -1.21
C ASP A 99 -1.89 -9.76 -0.27
N GLN A 100 -2.40 -9.65 0.97
CA GLN A 100 -1.86 -8.73 1.99
C GLN A 100 -0.41 -9.08 2.37
N LEU A 101 -0.12 -10.36 2.60
CA LEU A 101 1.23 -10.83 2.90
C LEU A 101 2.18 -10.54 1.74
N SER A 102 1.73 -10.74 0.51
CA SER A 102 2.51 -10.47 -0.70
C SER A 102 2.93 -8.99 -0.78
N GLN A 103 2.00 -8.09 -0.51
CA GLN A 103 2.30 -6.65 -0.47
C GLN A 103 3.29 -6.30 0.65
N LEU A 104 3.08 -6.86 1.85
CA LEU A 104 3.96 -6.62 2.99
C LEU A 104 5.39 -7.12 2.74
N ILE A 105 5.55 -8.34 2.24
CA ILE A 105 6.87 -8.89 1.92
C ILE A 105 7.55 -8.10 0.81
N LYS A 106 6.79 -7.71 -0.21
CA LYS A 106 7.30 -6.83 -1.28
C LYS A 106 7.80 -5.49 -0.74
N TYR A 107 7.04 -4.88 0.17
CA TYR A 107 7.43 -3.66 0.86
C TYR A 107 8.75 -3.85 1.65
N CYS A 108 8.86 -4.94 2.41
CA CYS A 108 10.08 -5.25 3.15
C CYS A 108 11.30 -5.37 2.23
N TYR A 109 11.15 -6.02 1.07
CA TYR A 109 12.22 -6.13 0.08
C TYR A 109 12.62 -4.79 -0.53
N LEU A 110 11.67 -3.91 -0.79
CA LEU A 110 11.92 -2.57 -1.35
C LEU A 110 12.55 -1.61 -0.33
N SER A 111 12.15 -1.75 0.94
CA SER A 111 12.61 -0.89 2.05
C SER A 111 13.80 -1.46 2.82
N ASP A 112 14.40 -2.56 2.35
CA ASP A 112 15.53 -3.25 2.99
C ASP A 112 15.25 -3.66 4.45
N ILE A 113 13.98 -4.04 4.74
CA ILE A 113 13.54 -4.51 6.06
C ILE A 113 13.73 -6.03 6.13
N ASP A 114 14.47 -6.49 7.15
CA ASP A 114 14.69 -7.94 7.38
C ASP A 114 13.45 -8.62 7.98
N HIS A 115 12.48 -8.96 7.12
CA HIS A 115 11.30 -9.72 7.52
C HIS A 115 11.63 -11.14 8.01
N ARG A 116 12.78 -11.71 7.59
CA ARG A 116 13.21 -13.05 8.02
C ARG A 116 13.63 -13.09 9.49
N ALA A 117 14.09 -11.98 10.05
CA ALA A 117 14.37 -11.88 11.49
C ALA A 117 13.06 -12.01 12.29
N VAL A 118 12.00 -11.32 11.86
CA VAL A 118 10.69 -11.42 12.50
C VAL A 118 10.08 -12.81 12.30
N GLU A 119 10.25 -13.42 11.14
CA GLU A 119 9.82 -14.78 10.89
C GLU A 119 10.45 -15.77 11.87
N ARG A 120 11.77 -15.71 12.07
CA ARG A 120 12.48 -16.56 13.04
C ARG A 120 11.93 -16.36 14.44
N GLU A 121 11.71 -15.12 14.87
CA GLU A 121 11.10 -14.81 16.17
C GLU A 121 9.73 -15.49 16.34
N PHE A 122 8.92 -15.53 15.28
CA PHE A 122 7.59 -16.14 15.30
C PHE A 122 7.65 -17.67 15.39
N TYR A 123 8.63 -18.31 14.75
CA TYR A 123 8.88 -19.73 14.92
C TYR A 123 9.37 -20.07 16.34
N ASP A 124 10.31 -19.29 16.88
CA ASP A 124 10.86 -19.48 18.22
C ASP A 124 9.76 -19.36 19.31
N ARG A 125 8.82 -18.43 19.09
CA ARG A 125 7.66 -18.24 19.98
C ARG A 125 6.53 -19.25 19.74
N LYS A 126 6.71 -20.21 18.84
CA LYS A 126 5.70 -21.20 18.44
C LYS A 126 4.39 -20.58 17.94
N MET A 127 4.49 -19.42 17.32
CA MET A 127 3.36 -18.75 16.65
C MET A 127 3.20 -19.23 15.21
N LEU A 128 4.24 -19.82 14.64
CA LEU A 128 4.25 -20.48 13.34
C LEU A 128 4.73 -21.95 13.53
N PRO A 129 4.20 -22.91 12.76
CA PRO A 129 3.09 -22.74 11.81
C PRO A 129 1.73 -22.65 12.53
N CYS A 130 0.76 -21.94 11.90
CA CYS A 130 -0.61 -21.84 12.37
C CYS A 130 -1.41 -23.11 12.02
N SER A 131 -2.38 -23.46 12.88
CA SER A 131 -3.24 -24.65 12.70
C SER A 131 -4.52 -24.32 11.93
N SER A 132 -4.87 -23.05 11.79
CA SER A 132 -6.13 -22.60 11.17
C SER A 132 -6.01 -21.23 10.54
N LYS A 133 -6.92 -20.94 9.60
CA LYS A 133 -7.04 -19.59 8.99
C LYS A 133 -7.30 -18.49 10.03
N LYS A 134 -8.00 -18.80 11.11
CA LYS A 134 -8.29 -17.85 12.19
C LYS A 134 -7.02 -17.48 12.94
N GLU A 135 -6.21 -18.45 13.28
CA GLU A 135 -4.89 -18.23 13.88
C GLU A 135 -3.97 -17.50 12.92
N GLY A 136 -3.97 -17.91 11.65
CA GLY A 136 -3.18 -17.27 10.60
C GLY A 136 -3.50 -15.79 10.44
N LYS A 137 -4.78 -15.39 10.53
CA LYS A 137 -5.16 -13.97 10.47
C LYS A 137 -4.56 -13.19 11.65
N VAL A 138 -4.69 -13.71 12.87
CA VAL A 138 -4.10 -13.06 14.06
C VAL A 138 -2.57 -13.01 13.96
N CYS A 139 -1.96 -14.08 13.44
CA CYS A 139 -0.52 -14.14 13.22
C CYS A 139 -0.06 -13.10 12.19
N LEU A 140 -0.76 -12.98 11.08
CA LEU A 140 -0.48 -11.98 10.03
C LEU A 140 -0.59 -10.54 10.55
N ASP A 141 -1.64 -10.23 11.32
CA ASP A 141 -1.81 -8.92 11.95
C ASP A 141 -0.64 -8.57 12.88
N LYS A 142 -0.21 -9.53 13.71
CA LYS A 142 0.96 -9.37 14.59
C LYS A 142 2.26 -9.22 13.80
N PHE A 143 2.42 -10.00 12.73
CA PHE A 143 3.58 -9.97 11.87
C PHE A 143 3.70 -8.60 11.18
N LYS A 144 2.58 -8.08 10.66
CA LYS A 144 2.48 -6.73 10.10
C LYS A 144 2.90 -5.67 11.13
N ASN A 145 2.32 -5.70 12.32
CA ASN A 145 2.61 -4.73 13.39
C ASN A 145 4.06 -4.79 13.90
N ARG A 146 4.77 -5.88 13.64
CA ARG A 146 6.17 -6.03 14.05
C ARG A 146 7.14 -5.50 13.00
N LEU A 147 6.70 -5.44 11.74
CA LEU A 147 7.51 -4.96 10.61
C LEU A 147 7.31 -3.46 10.30
N LEU A 148 6.14 -2.92 10.63
CA LEU A 148 5.77 -1.51 10.46
C LEU A 148 5.78 -0.76 11.77
#